data_c4f2cabe7a5a6717b0ad02291e8a4ca4
#
_entry.id   c4f2cabe7a5a6717b0ad02291e8a4ca4
#
_cell.length_a   1.000
_cell.length_b   1.000
_cell.length_c   1.000
_cell.angle_alpha   90.00
_cell.angle_beta   90.00
_cell.angle_gamma   90.00
#
_symmetry.space_group_name_H-M   'P 1'
#
loop_
_entity.id
_entity.type
_entity.pdbx_description
1 polymer ?
#
loop_
_entity_poly.entity_id
_entity_poly.type
_entity_poly.pdbx_seq_one_letter_code
_entity_poly.pdbx_strand_id
1 'polypeptide(L)'
;MPGFLVSRWVESLGFADAEMACTASNLPANVVLRPTRLCTMDELVSALADQGVETTATGVDELVVVESGYPFRGPSFEQGWFIAQDPTAYLAAKAVGALPGETVLDMCAAPGTKTTVLAEAVGENGRVFAFDTDVPRRRHIVENLERLGLTGWTSVLETLDDFQAVDRVLVDAPCSNTGVLSRRVEVRRRLQPSTFQELAKIQRALLGQGLGLCKPEGSVTYSTCSIDASENREVVDAVIAENPGWKVVFDRLTVPEPLGCDGGYVAMLSRA
;
A
#
# COMPACT_ATOMS: atom_id res chain seq x y z
N MET A 1 -3.32 13.55 -20.51
CA MET A 1 -3.97 13.59 -19.19
C MET A 1 -5.33 14.24 -19.33
N PRO A 2 -6.43 13.79 -18.68
CA PRO A 2 -7.70 14.49 -18.70
C PRO A 2 -7.59 15.89 -18.10
N GLY A 3 -8.16 16.93 -18.77
CA GLY A 3 -8.03 18.32 -18.33
C GLY A 3 -8.55 18.58 -16.91
N PHE A 4 -9.69 17.97 -16.56
CA PHE A 4 -10.27 18.10 -15.21
C PHE A 4 -9.35 17.59 -14.11
N LEU A 5 -8.58 16.50 -14.38
CA LEU A 5 -7.65 15.92 -13.42
C LEU A 5 -6.44 16.84 -13.20
N VAL A 6 -5.92 17.42 -14.29
CA VAL A 6 -4.82 18.40 -14.21
C VAL A 6 -5.27 19.62 -13.40
N SER A 7 -6.48 20.14 -13.66
CA SER A 7 -7.02 21.29 -12.92
C SER A 7 -7.14 21.01 -11.42
N ARG A 8 -7.63 19.83 -11.04
CA ARG A 8 -7.71 19.40 -9.63
C ARG A 8 -6.33 19.34 -8.96
N TRP A 9 -5.34 18.80 -9.67
CA TRP A 9 -3.98 18.71 -9.13
C TRP A 9 -3.33 20.08 -9.00
N VAL A 10 -3.51 20.97 -9.97
CA VAL A 10 -3.00 22.35 -9.85
C VAL A 10 -3.63 23.06 -8.66
N GLU A 11 -4.93 22.87 -8.43
CA GLU A 11 -5.65 23.47 -7.31
C GLU A 11 -5.19 22.92 -5.94
N SER A 12 -4.97 21.60 -5.83
CA SER A 12 -4.66 20.96 -4.55
C SER A 12 -3.17 20.87 -4.23
N LEU A 13 -2.31 20.69 -5.24
CA LEU A 13 -0.87 20.46 -5.07
C LEU A 13 -0.01 21.69 -5.49
N GLY A 14 -0.59 22.61 -6.24
CA GLY A 14 0.14 23.68 -6.94
C GLY A 14 0.69 23.22 -8.29
N PHE A 15 1.18 24.20 -9.09
CA PHE A 15 1.57 23.95 -10.47
C PHE A 15 2.78 23.00 -10.59
N ALA A 16 3.81 23.18 -9.77
CA ALA A 16 5.05 22.40 -9.86
C ALA A 16 4.81 20.89 -9.60
N ASP A 17 4.10 20.55 -8.54
CA ASP A 17 3.79 19.16 -8.18
C ASP A 17 2.80 18.54 -9.16
N ALA A 18 1.83 19.31 -9.68
CA ALA A 18 0.92 18.85 -10.72
C ALA A 18 1.66 18.54 -12.04
N GLU A 19 2.62 19.37 -12.44
CA GLU A 19 3.47 19.15 -13.61
C GLU A 19 4.34 17.90 -13.42
N MET A 20 4.95 17.75 -12.25
CA MET A 20 5.74 16.57 -11.88
C MET A 20 4.90 15.30 -11.95
N ALA A 21 3.71 15.29 -11.34
CA ALA A 21 2.77 14.17 -11.40
C ALA A 21 2.33 13.82 -12.83
N CYS A 22 2.07 14.81 -13.67
CA CYS A 22 1.77 14.61 -15.08
C CYS A 22 2.93 13.98 -15.84
N THR A 23 4.15 14.45 -15.60
CA THR A 23 5.38 13.94 -16.21
C THR A 23 5.63 12.51 -15.79
N ALA A 24 5.65 12.22 -14.50
CA ALA A 24 5.83 10.89 -13.94
C ALA A 24 4.79 9.89 -14.51
N SER A 25 3.54 10.33 -14.58
CA SER A 25 2.45 9.51 -15.13
C SER A 25 2.66 9.09 -16.59
N ASN A 26 3.46 9.81 -17.39
CA ASN A 26 3.70 9.50 -18.80
C ASN A 26 4.98 8.70 -19.05
N LEU A 27 5.75 8.43 -18.02
CA LEU A 27 6.95 7.60 -18.09
C LEU A 27 6.63 6.16 -17.72
N PRO A 28 7.43 5.18 -18.18
CA PRO A 28 7.35 3.81 -17.70
C PRO A 28 7.59 3.75 -16.20
N ALA A 29 6.80 2.94 -15.50
CA ALA A 29 7.03 2.71 -14.07
C ALA A 29 8.18 1.74 -13.86
N ASN A 30 9.03 2.02 -12.89
CA ASN A 30 10.09 1.13 -12.47
C ASN A 30 9.52 -0.16 -11.85
N VAL A 31 10.19 -1.28 -12.08
CA VAL A 31 9.97 -2.52 -11.33
C VAL A 31 10.86 -2.45 -10.09
N VAL A 32 10.23 -2.38 -8.92
CA VAL A 32 10.95 -2.34 -7.64
C VAL A 32 10.70 -3.66 -6.92
N LEU A 33 11.76 -4.22 -6.36
CA LEU A 33 11.75 -5.48 -5.63
C LEU A 33 12.08 -5.23 -4.17
N ARG A 34 11.32 -5.86 -3.29
CA ARG A 34 11.58 -5.94 -1.86
C ARG A 34 12.05 -7.36 -1.54
N PRO A 35 13.25 -7.54 -0.97
CA PRO A 35 13.65 -8.84 -0.42
C PRO A 35 12.69 -9.24 0.71
N THR A 36 12.52 -10.53 0.89
CA THR A 36 11.73 -11.09 1.98
C THR A 36 12.67 -11.58 3.10
N ARG A 37 12.09 -12.02 4.21
CA ARG A 37 12.85 -12.63 5.31
C ARG A 37 13.68 -13.87 4.90
N LEU A 38 13.49 -14.39 3.69
CA LEU A 38 14.16 -15.63 3.21
C LEU A 38 15.54 -15.40 2.62
N CYS A 39 15.95 -14.16 2.41
CA CYS A 39 17.28 -13.80 1.96
C CYS A 39 17.69 -12.40 2.43
N THR A 40 18.97 -12.14 2.43
CA THR A 40 19.52 -10.78 2.57
C THR A 40 19.47 -10.03 1.24
N MET A 41 19.63 -8.71 1.28
CA MET A 41 19.73 -7.89 0.07
C MET A 41 20.88 -8.32 -0.83
N ASP A 42 22.07 -8.59 -0.26
CA ASP A 42 23.25 -8.97 -1.01
C ASP A 42 23.07 -10.33 -1.71
N GLU A 43 22.43 -11.30 -1.02
CA GLU A 43 22.08 -12.59 -1.62
C GLU A 43 21.09 -12.42 -2.77
N LEU A 44 20.07 -11.57 -2.61
CA LEU A 44 19.09 -11.29 -3.66
C LEU A 44 19.76 -10.66 -4.88
N VAL A 45 20.54 -9.59 -4.70
CA VAL A 45 21.22 -8.88 -5.78
C VAL A 45 22.16 -9.80 -6.54
N SER A 46 22.97 -10.61 -5.81
CA SER A 46 23.87 -11.60 -6.43
C SER A 46 23.11 -12.64 -7.25
N ALA A 47 22.05 -13.21 -6.68
CA ALA A 47 21.25 -14.22 -7.37
C ALA A 47 20.49 -13.67 -8.59
N LEU A 48 20.04 -12.42 -8.54
CA LEU A 48 19.43 -11.76 -9.69
C LEU A 48 20.43 -11.50 -10.81
N ALA A 49 21.66 -11.06 -10.45
CA ALA A 49 22.75 -10.89 -11.41
C ALA A 49 23.12 -12.21 -12.13
N ASP A 50 23.20 -13.32 -11.40
CA ASP A 50 23.41 -14.66 -11.98
C ASP A 50 22.28 -15.10 -12.93
N GLN A 51 21.08 -14.53 -12.75
CA GLN A 51 19.93 -14.76 -13.63
C GLN A 51 19.83 -13.73 -14.79
N GLY A 52 20.83 -12.86 -14.94
CA GLY A 52 20.85 -11.82 -15.97
C GLY A 52 19.91 -10.65 -15.70
N VAL A 53 19.60 -10.38 -14.43
CA VAL A 53 18.80 -9.25 -13.98
C VAL A 53 19.70 -8.23 -13.30
N GLU A 54 19.79 -7.03 -13.87
CA GLU A 54 20.56 -5.94 -13.29
C GLU A 54 19.68 -5.11 -12.37
N THR A 55 20.22 -4.74 -11.22
CA THR A 55 19.50 -3.96 -10.20
C THR A 55 20.36 -2.82 -9.67
N THR A 56 19.68 -1.74 -9.24
CA THR A 56 20.28 -0.61 -8.52
C THR A 56 19.54 -0.34 -7.22
N ALA A 57 20.21 0.29 -6.24
CA ALA A 57 19.56 0.70 -5.00
C ALA A 57 18.49 1.78 -5.26
N THR A 58 17.43 1.74 -4.48
CA THR A 58 16.47 2.87 -4.40
C THR A 58 16.93 3.90 -3.37
N GLY A 59 16.24 5.04 -3.29
CA GLY A 59 16.38 5.99 -2.16
C GLY A 59 15.73 5.49 -0.86
N VAL A 60 15.12 4.31 -0.86
CA VAL A 60 14.52 3.65 0.32
C VAL A 60 15.33 2.39 0.59
N ASP A 61 15.88 2.30 1.79
CA ASP A 61 16.57 1.09 2.24
C ASP A 61 15.67 -0.15 2.10
N GLU A 62 16.26 -1.30 1.89
CA GLU A 62 15.58 -2.58 1.71
C GLU A 62 14.85 -2.74 0.34
N LEU A 63 15.04 -1.85 -0.63
CA LEU A 63 14.43 -1.95 -1.95
C LEU A 63 15.45 -1.78 -3.08
N VAL A 64 15.27 -2.52 -4.18
CA VAL A 64 16.09 -2.36 -5.40
C VAL A 64 15.22 -2.15 -6.63
N VAL A 65 15.70 -1.34 -7.57
CA VAL A 65 15.10 -1.15 -8.90
C VAL A 65 15.70 -2.17 -9.86
N VAL A 66 14.87 -2.76 -10.70
CA VAL A 66 15.30 -3.57 -11.84
C VAL A 66 15.60 -2.65 -13.02
N GLU A 67 16.86 -2.59 -13.45
CA GLU A 67 17.30 -1.80 -14.59
C GLU A 67 17.13 -2.57 -15.89
N SER A 68 17.44 -3.86 -15.87
CA SER A 68 17.30 -4.75 -17.04
C SER A 68 17.03 -6.19 -16.63
N GLY A 69 16.54 -7.00 -17.57
CA GLY A 69 16.18 -8.39 -17.33
C GLY A 69 14.73 -8.58 -16.85
N TYR A 70 14.37 -9.82 -16.55
CA TYR A 70 13.01 -10.18 -16.09
C TYR A 70 13.09 -11.02 -14.82
N PRO A 71 12.81 -10.47 -13.64
CA PRO A 71 13.04 -11.15 -12.36
C PRO A 71 11.99 -12.21 -12.02
N PHE A 72 10.79 -12.17 -12.62
CA PHE A 72 9.65 -13.02 -12.23
C PHE A 72 9.66 -14.42 -12.83
N ARG A 73 10.82 -14.86 -13.37
CA ARG A 73 11.09 -16.22 -13.80
C ARG A 73 12.44 -16.65 -13.26
N GLY A 74 12.47 -17.76 -12.56
CA GLY A 74 13.71 -18.29 -12.03
C GLY A 74 13.68 -18.53 -10.53
N PRO A 75 14.77 -19.14 -10.01
CA PRO A 75 14.81 -19.66 -8.65
C PRO A 75 14.51 -18.62 -7.56
N SER A 76 15.03 -17.41 -7.66
CA SER A 76 14.82 -16.38 -6.64
C SER A 76 13.35 -16.01 -6.46
N PHE A 77 12.57 -15.94 -7.56
CA PHE A 77 11.13 -15.68 -7.48
C PHE A 77 10.36 -16.89 -6.93
N GLU A 78 10.64 -18.08 -7.45
CA GLU A 78 9.99 -19.35 -7.06
C GLU A 78 10.23 -19.67 -5.59
N GLN A 79 11.43 -19.39 -5.07
CA GLN A 79 11.79 -19.56 -3.67
C GLN A 79 11.27 -18.46 -2.75
N GLY A 80 10.56 -17.46 -3.27
CA GLY A 80 9.97 -16.40 -2.48
C GLY A 80 10.96 -15.36 -1.95
N TRP A 81 12.14 -15.22 -2.54
CA TRP A 81 13.17 -14.31 -2.06
C TRP A 81 12.79 -12.83 -2.19
N PHE A 82 11.87 -12.51 -3.06
CA PHE A 82 11.40 -11.14 -3.23
C PHE A 82 9.92 -11.06 -3.62
N ILE A 83 9.37 -9.87 -3.47
CA ILE A 83 8.07 -9.46 -3.98
C ILE A 83 8.20 -8.10 -4.69
N ALA A 84 7.43 -7.90 -5.77
CA ALA A 84 7.34 -6.59 -6.39
C ALA A 84 6.53 -5.64 -5.51
N GLN A 85 7.14 -4.54 -5.11
CA GLN A 85 6.49 -3.55 -4.26
C GLN A 85 7.10 -2.16 -4.48
N ASP A 86 6.25 -1.19 -4.79
CA ASP A 86 6.68 0.21 -4.92
C ASP A 86 7.10 0.79 -3.56
N PRO A 87 8.10 1.72 -3.52
CA PRO A 87 8.54 2.36 -2.30
C PRO A 87 7.42 3.01 -1.50
N THR A 88 6.49 3.71 -2.15
CA THR A 88 5.36 4.37 -1.46
C THR A 88 4.42 3.35 -0.82
N ALA A 89 4.13 2.23 -1.51
CA ALA A 89 3.32 1.14 -0.96
C ALA A 89 4.03 0.43 0.21
N TYR A 90 5.36 0.25 0.12
CA TYR A 90 6.16 -0.31 1.21
C TYR A 90 6.17 0.61 2.43
N LEU A 91 6.44 1.90 2.25
CA LEU A 91 6.43 2.88 3.34
C LEU A 91 5.06 3.02 4.01
N ALA A 92 3.96 2.91 3.25
CA ALA A 92 2.62 2.88 3.82
C ALA A 92 2.39 1.65 4.73
N ALA A 93 2.90 0.47 4.34
CA ALA A 93 2.85 -0.72 5.18
C ALA A 93 3.74 -0.58 6.44
N LYS A 94 4.95 -0.03 6.30
CA LYS A 94 5.85 0.26 7.43
C LYS A 94 5.25 1.28 8.40
N ALA A 95 4.47 2.26 7.91
CA ALA A 95 3.81 3.27 8.73
C ALA A 95 2.75 2.69 9.70
N VAL A 96 2.30 1.44 9.49
CA VAL A 96 1.45 0.73 10.46
C VAL A 96 2.17 0.58 11.81
N GLY A 97 3.50 0.48 11.77
CA GLY A 97 4.32 0.35 12.98
C GLY A 97 4.06 -0.96 13.73
N ALA A 98 3.73 -2.03 13.00
CA ALA A 98 3.48 -3.34 13.60
C ALA A 98 4.74 -3.87 14.32
N LEU A 99 4.57 -4.38 15.52
CA LEU A 99 5.63 -4.89 16.39
C LEU A 99 5.55 -6.42 16.52
N PRO A 100 6.69 -7.08 16.82
CA PRO A 100 6.69 -8.52 17.06
C PRO A 100 5.68 -8.94 18.13
N GLY A 101 4.87 -9.95 17.81
CA GLY A 101 3.84 -10.48 18.70
C GLY A 101 2.49 -9.77 18.65
N GLU A 102 2.35 -8.64 17.94
CA GLU A 102 1.06 -7.95 17.79
C GLU A 102 0.09 -8.68 16.86
N THR A 103 -1.19 -8.32 17.00
CA THR A 103 -2.27 -8.71 16.08
C THR A 103 -2.57 -7.56 15.14
N VAL A 104 -2.60 -7.83 13.83
CA VAL A 104 -2.82 -6.81 12.79
C VAL A 104 -3.94 -7.24 11.85
N LEU A 105 -4.82 -6.31 11.48
CA LEU A 105 -5.83 -6.49 10.43
C LEU A 105 -5.48 -5.63 9.21
N ASP A 106 -5.39 -6.26 8.05
CA ASP A 106 -5.32 -5.62 6.73
C ASP A 106 -6.70 -5.73 6.06
N MET A 107 -7.45 -4.61 5.99
CA MET A 107 -8.88 -4.62 5.62
C MET A 107 -9.15 -4.64 4.11
N CYS A 108 -8.19 -4.25 3.27
CA CYS A 108 -8.31 -4.22 1.81
C CYS A 108 -7.05 -4.86 1.20
N ALA A 109 -6.78 -6.10 1.62
CA ALA A 109 -5.46 -6.71 1.56
C ALA A 109 -4.98 -7.10 0.15
N ALA A 110 -5.89 -7.38 -0.80
CA ALA A 110 -5.51 -7.96 -2.08
C ALA A 110 -4.68 -6.98 -2.96
N PRO A 111 -3.55 -7.43 -3.51
CA PRO A 111 -3.08 -8.80 -3.67
C PRO A 111 -2.18 -9.34 -2.53
N GLY A 112 -2.04 -8.63 -1.41
CA GLY A 112 -1.31 -9.10 -0.22
C GLY A 112 0.11 -8.53 -0.06
N THR A 113 0.55 -7.60 -0.90
CA THR A 113 1.91 -7.05 -0.82
C THR A 113 2.18 -6.31 0.50
N LYS A 114 1.21 -5.53 1.00
CA LYS A 114 1.31 -4.88 2.31
C LYS A 114 1.15 -5.89 3.45
N THR A 115 0.23 -6.86 3.30
CA THR A 115 0.05 -7.97 4.25
C THR A 115 1.36 -8.70 4.53
N THR A 116 2.21 -8.94 3.51
CA THR A 116 3.50 -9.61 3.70
C THR A 116 4.48 -8.79 4.54
N VAL A 117 4.50 -7.47 4.40
CA VAL A 117 5.29 -6.57 5.27
C VAL A 117 4.84 -6.67 6.73
N LEU A 118 3.53 -6.65 6.94
CA LEU A 118 2.95 -6.77 8.29
C LEU A 118 3.26 -8.13 8.91
N ALA A 119 3.15 -9.21 8.12
CA ALA A 119 3.43 -10.57 8.57
C ALA A 119 4.90 -10.74 8.97
N GLU A 120 5.84 -10.20 8.19
CA GLU A 120 7.25 -10.21 8.54
C GLU A 120 7.55 -9.38 9.81
N ALA A 121 6.84 -8.26 10.01
CA ALA A 121 7.03 -7.39 11.16
C ALA A 121 6.55 -8.04 12.47
N VAL A 122 5.36 -8.68 12.47
CA VAL A 122 4.82 -9.29 13.70
C VAL A 122 5.49 -10.62 14.03
N GLY A 123 6.04 -11.33 13.04
CA GLY A 123 6.72 -12.61 13.20
C GLY A 123 5.80 -13.73 13.68
N GLU A 124 6.39 -14.89 13.98
CA GLU A 124 5.67 -16.13 14.31
C GLU A 124 4.84 -16.05 15.61
N ASN A 125 5.20 -15.15 16.51
CA ASN A 125 4.49 -14.93 17.78
C ASN A 125 3.29 -13.96 17.64
N GLY A 126 3.19 -13.24 16.50
CA GLY A 126 2.09 -12.37 16.18
C GLY A 126 1.03 -13.02 15.29
N ARG A 127 0.06 -12.24 14.85
CA ARG A 127 -0.97 -12.68 13.90
C ARG A 127 -1.33 -11.55 12.94
N VAL A 128 -1.44 -11.87 11.65
CA VAL A 128 -2.00 -10.97 10.64
C VAL A 128 -3.29 -11.58 10.09
N PHE A 129 -4.33 -10.77 10.05
CA PHE A 129 -5.60 -11.10 9.44
C PHE A 129 -5.75 -10.25 8.18
N ALA A 130 -5.91 -10.89 7.03
CA ALA A 130 -6.06 -10.24 5.74
C ALA A 130 -7.50 -10.41 5.25
N PHE A 131 -8.13 -9.32 4.91
CA PHE A 131 -9.50 -9.32 4.38
C PHE A 131 -9.57 -8.48 3.10
N ASP A 132 -10.35 -8.92 2.13
CA ASP A 132 -10.71 -8.16 0.95
C ASP A 132 -12.12 -8.53 0.51
N THR A 133 -12.93 -7.57 0.10
CA THR A 133 -14.30 -7.82 -0.37
C THR A 133 -14.34 -8.54 -1.71
N ASP A 134 -13.27 -8.43 -2.51
CA ASP A 134 -13.14 -9.09 -3.81
C ASP A 134 -12.64 -10.53 -3.63
N VAL A 135 -13.60 -11.46 -3.54
CA VAL A 135 -13.33 -12.89 -3.33
C VAL A 135 -12.34 -13.48 -4.36
N PRO A 136 -12.47 -13.24 -5.67
CA PRO A 136 -11.47 -13.65 -6.66
C PRO A 136 -10.05 -13.16 -6.38
N ARG A 137 -9.89 -11.95 -5.84
CA ARG A 137 -8.57 -11.38 -5.54
C ARG A 137 -7.94 -11.95 -4.28
N ARG A 138 -8.72 -12.50 -3.34
CA ARG A 138 -8.19 -13.13 -2.10
C ARG A 138 -7.22 -14.26 -2.40
N ARG A 139 -7.40 -15.01 -3.51
CA ARG A 139 -6.47 -16.07 -3.92
C ARG A 139 -5.03 -15.57 -4.09
N HIS A 140 -4.85 -14.34 -4.58
CA HIS A 140 -3.50 -13.76 -4.73
C HIS A 140 -2.83 -13.48 -3.38
N ILE A 141 -3.63 -13.19 -2.34
CA ILE A 141 -3.09 -13.08 -0.98
C ILE A 141 -2.54 -14.44 -0.56
N VAL A 142 -3.34 -15.51 -0.72
CA VAL A 142 -2.94 -16.88 -0.37
C VAL A 142 -1.70 -17.30 -1.13
N GLU A 143 -1.69 -17.14 -2.47
CA GLU A 143 -0.55 -17.46 -3.34
C GLU A 143 0.74 -16.76 -2.89
N ASN A 144 0.68 -15.47 -2.55
CA ASN A 144 1.82 -14.73 -2.04
C ASN A 144 2.27 -15.22 -0.66
N LEU A 145 1.34 -15.46 0.26
CA LEU A 145 1.65 -15.96 1.60
C LEU A 145 2.30 -17.35 1.56
N GLU A 146 1.82 -18.24 0.71
CA GLU A 146 2.40 -19.58 0.51
C GLU A 146 3.80 -19.49 -0.05
N ARG A 147 4.00 -18.73 -1.15
CA ARG A 147 5.31 -18.55 -1.78
C ARG A 147 6.36 -17.95 -0.84
N LEU A 148 5.94 -17.07 0.06
CA LEU A 148 6.80 -16.37 1.02
C LEU A 148 6.92 -17.08 2.38
N GLY A 149 6.24 -18.23 2.57
CA GLY A 149 6.27 -19.00 3.80
C GLY A 149 5.68 -18.27 5.01
N LEU A 150 4.60 -17.48 4.80
CA LEU A 150 3.99 -16.62 5.82
C LEU A 150 2.64 -17.18 6.34
N THR A 151 2.19 -18.33 5.87
CA THR A 151 0.88 -18.93 6.22
C THR A 151 0.76 -19.36 7.69
N GLY A 152 1.90 -19.54 8.38
CA GLY A 152 1.92 -20.01 9.78
C GLY A 152 1.28 -19.03 10.76
N TRP A 153 1.31 -17.73 10.45
CA TRP A 153 0.77 -16.65 11.32
C TRP A 153 -0.03 -15.59 10.56
N THR A 154 -0.42 -15.89 9.33
CA THR A 154 -1.33 -15.04 8.55
C THR A 154 -2.56 -15.82 8.15
N SER A 155 -3.73 -15.24 8.33
CA SER A 155 -5.03 -15.84 7.97
C SER A 155 -5.78 -14.93 7.01
N VAL A 156 -6.33 -15.50 5.93
CA VAL A 156 -7.23 -14.79 5.02
C VAL A 156 -8.67 -15.02 5.48
N LEU A 157 -9.35 -13.93 5.81
CA LEU A 157 -10.71 -13.96 6.35
C LEU A 157 -11.76 -13.96 5.24
N GLU A 158 -12.86 -14.65 5.49
CA GLU A 158 -14.04 -14.63 4.61
C GLU A 158 -14.97 -13.45 4.92
N THR A 159 -15.08 -13.08 6.19
CA THR A 159 -15.92 -11.98 6.70
C THR A 159 -15.22 -11.29 7.87
N LEU A 160 -15.66 -10.07 8.18
CA LEU A 160 -15.30 -9.33 9.40
C LEU A 160 -16.44 -9.35 10.45
N ASP A 161 -17.50 -10.12 10.23
CA ASP A 161 -18.57 -10.26 11.20
C ASP A 161 -18.02 -10.91 12.49
N ASP A 162 -18.37 -10.36 13.65
CA ASP A 162 -17.91 -10.79 14.98
C ASP A 162 -16.37 -10.79 15.15
N PHE A 163 -15.63 -10.10 14.26
CA PHE A 163 -14.17 -10.01 14.34
C PHE A 163 -13.75 -9.22 15.58
N GLN A 164 -12.80 -9.75 16.33
CA GLN A 164 -12.30 -9.14 17.57
C GLN A 164 -11.30 -8.02 17.28
N ALA A 165 -11.29 -6.99 18.13
CA ALA A 165 -10.37 -5.87 18.00
C ALA A 165 -8.88 -6.30 18.08
N VAL A 166 -8.06 -5.68 17.26
CA VAL A 166 -6.62 -5.95 17.08
C VAL A 166 -5.76 -4.76 17.51
N ASP A 167 -4.44 -5.00 17.61
CA ASP A 167 -3.49 -3.96 18.01
C ASP A 167 -3.29 -2.90 16.91
N ARG A 168 -3.28 -3.34 15.64
CA ARG A 168 -3.11 -2.45 14.48
C ARG A 168 -4.11 -2.79 13.39
N VAL A 169 -4.62 -1.74 12.73
CA VAL A 169 -5.48 -1.89 11.55
C VAL A 169 -4.85 -1.12 10.38
N LEU A 170 -4.73 -1.77 9.24
CA LEU A 170 -4.42 -1.12 7.96
C LEU A 170 -5.69 -1.04 7.12
N VAL A 171 -6.02 0.14 6.66
CA VAL A 171 -7.07 0.43 5.69
C VAL A 171 -6.42 0.96 4.42
N ASP A 172 -5.92 0.06 3.56
CA ASP A 172 -5.40 0.42 2.23
C ASP A 172 -6.57 0.54 1.25
N ALA A 173 -7.26 1.66 1.32
CA ALA A 173 -8.59 1.82 0.77
C ALA A 173 -8.62 1.81 -0.77
N PRO A 174 -9.68 1.26 -1.39
CA PRO A 174 -9.89 1.40 -2.82
C PRO A 174 -10.00 2.88 -3.18
N CYS A 175 -9.26 3.28 -4.23
CA CYS A 175 -9.13 4.69 -4.60
C CYS A 175 -9.12 4.89 -6.12
N SER A 176 -9.03 6.15 -6.57
CA SER A 176 -8.96 6.52 -7.98
C SER A 176 -7.69 6.05 -8.69
N ASN A 177 -6.67 5.62 -7.96
CA ASN A 177 -5.33 5.24 -8.47
C ASN A 177 -4.60 6.39 -9.18
N THR A 178 -4.84 7.63 -8.82
CA THR A 178 -4.25 8.80 -9.48
C THR A 178 -2.75 8.96 -9.21
N GLY A 179 -2.23 8.33 -8.16
CA GLY A 179 -0.79 8.29 -7.88
C GLY A 179 -0.01 7.24 -8.67
N VAL A 180 -0.70 6.28 -9.34
CA VAL A 180 -0.09 5.14 -10.02
C VAL A 180 -0.45 5.06 -11.52
N LEU A 181 -0.68 6.20 -12.15
CA LEU A 181 -1.13 6.27 -13.55
C LEU A 181 -0.09 5.79 -14.58
N SER A 182 1.17 5.74 -14.21
CA SER A 182 2.24 5.10 -15.00
C SER A 182 2.03 3.59 -15.13
N ARG A 183 1.52 2.94 -14.07
CA ARG A 183 1.21 1.51 -14.03
C ARG A 183 -0.19 1.19 -14.52
N ARG A 184 -1.14 2.13 -14.35
CA ARG A 184 -2.56 1.96 -14.65
C ARG A 184 -3.06 3.00 -15.64
N VAL A 185 -2.51 2.94 -16.84
CA VAL A 185 -2.79 3.92 -17.91
C VAL A 185 -4.27 3.97 -18.31
N GLU A 186 -5.00 2.86 -18.17
CA GLU A 186 -6.42 2.75 -18.45
C GLU A 186 -7.29 3.60 -17.52
N VAL A 187 -6.81 3.87 -16.31
CA VAL A 187 -7.50 4.69 -15.30
C VAL A 187 -7.79 6.09 -15.85
N ARG A 188 -6.86 6.69 -16.59
CA ARG A 188 -7.01 8.03 -17.18
C ARG A 188 -8.26 8.17 -18.06
N ARG A 189 -8.71 7.07 -18.67
CA ARG A 189 -9.86 7.07 -19.61
C ARG A 189 -11.19 6.86 -18.91
N ARG A 190 -11.17 6.20 -17.75
CA ARG A 190 -12.40 5.84 -17.02
C ARG A 190 -12.76 6.78 -15.88
N LEU A 191 -11.82 7.60 -15.40
CA LEU A 191 -12.08 8.56 -14.32
C LEU A 191 -13.09 9.62 -14.74
N GLN A 192 -14.05 9.87 -13.87
CA GLN A 192 -15.05 10.94 -13.97
C GLN A 192 -14.96 11.80 -12.70
N PRO A 193 -15.35 13.07 -12.73
CA PRO A 193 -15.38 13.91 -11.52
C PRO A 193 -16.21 13.32 -10.37
N SER A 194 -17.30 12.60 -10.66
CA SER A 194 -18.13 11.91 -9.64
C SER A 194 -17.44 10.76 -8.95
N THR A 195 -16.45 10.10 -9.62
CA THR A 195 -15.73 8.95 -9.09
C THR A 195 -15.07 9.26 -7.75
N PHE A 196 -14.50 10.45 -7.59
CA PHE A 196 -13.84 10.86 -6.35
C PHE A 196 -14.81 10.94 -5.17
N GLN A 197 -16.00 11.48 -5.38
CA GLN A 197 -17.02 11.59 -4.34
C GLN A 197 -17.58 10.22 -3.94
N GLU A 198 -17.75 9.31 -4.90
CA GLU A 198 -18.21 7.94 -4.66
C GLU A 198 -17.16 7.16 -3.85
N LEU A 199 -15.90 7.25 -4.24
CA LEU A 199 -14.78 6.61 -3.53
C LEU A 199 -14.59 7.18 -2.12
N ALA A 200 -14.66 8.49 -1.95
CA ALA A 200 -14.55 9.14 -0.64
C ALA A 200 -15.61 8.63 0.36
N LYS A 201 -16.84 8.35 -0.11
CA LYS A 201 -17.88 7.74 0.76
C LYS A 201 -17.49 6.33 1.22
N ILE A 202 -16.98 5.50 0.31
CA ILE A 202 -16.52 4.14 0.62
C ILE A 202 -15.34 4.21 1.59
N GLN A 203 -14.40 5.09 1.33
CA GLN A 203 -13.20 5.28 2.14
C GLN A 203 -13.51 5.73 3.57
N ARG A 204 -14.45 6.66 3.74
CA ARG A 204 -14.94 7.08 5.07
C ARG A 204 -15.58 5.91 5.82
N ALA A 205 -16.41 5.12 5.17
CA ALA A 205 -17.04 3.96 5.78
C ALA A 205 -15.98 2.92 6.23
N LEU A 206 -15.01 2.61 5.36
CA LEU A 206 -13.93 1.68 5.67
C LEU A 206 -13.04 2.18 6.82
N LEU A 207 -12.64 3.46 6.81
CA LEU A 207 -11.85 4.03 7.89
C LEU A 207 -12.63 4.03 9.20
N GLY A 208 -13.91 4.42 9.20
CA GLY A 208 -14.78 4.35 10.37
C GLY A 208 -14.91 2.93 10.92
N GLN A 209 -15.08 1.92 10.05
CA GLN A 209 -15.07 0.52 10.45
C GLN A 209 -13.71 0.11 11.06
N GLY A 210 -12.60 0.53 10.46
CA GLY A 210 -11.26 0.27 10.97
C GLY A 210 -11.04 0.82 12.40
N LEU A 211 -11.55 2.04 12.67
CA LEU A 211 -11.50 2.61 14.03
C LEU A 211 -12.23 1.73 15.06
N GLY A 212 -13.36 1.13 14.66
CA GLY A 212 -14.14 0.24 15.53
C GLY A 212 -13.48 -1.11 15.79
N LEU A 213 -12.58 -1.56 14.92
CA LEU A 213 -11.87 -2.85 15.02
C LEU A 213 -10.48 -2.71 15.67
N CYS A 214 -10.11 -1.52 16.12
CA CYS A 214 -8.83 -1.26 16.78
C CYS A 214 -9.00 -1.23 18.30
N LYS A 215 -8.09 -1.91 19.01
CA LYS A 215 -8.02 -1.83 20.50
C LYS A 215 -7.79 -0.40 20.98
N PRO A 216 -8.13 -0.09 22.24
CA PRO A 216 -7.95 1.27 22.79
C PRO A 216 -6.52 1.83 22.68
N GLU A 217 -5.50 0.98 22.90
CA GLU A 217 -4.08 1.34 22.84
C GLU A 217 -3.46 1.18 21.45
N GLY A 218 -4.27 0.75 20.48
CA GLY A 218 -3.84 0.47 19.12
C GLY A 218 -3.79 1.70 18.22
N SER A 219 -3.49 1.46 16.95
CA SER A 219 -3.53 2.48 15.91
C SER A 219 -4.16 1.98 14.63
N VAL A 220 -4.72 2.92 13.86
CA VAL A 220 -5.28 2.68 12.53
C VAL A 220 -4.45 3.45 11.51
N THR A 221 -3.98 2.76 10.50
CA THR A 221 -3.29 3.39 9.37
C THR A 221 -4.21 3.37 8.16
N TYR A 222 -4.49 4.54 7.63
CA TYR A 222 -5.22 4.75 6.39
C TYR A 222 -4.23 4.99 5.26
N SER A 223 -4.39 4.34 4.12
CA SER A 223 -3.57 4.61 2.93
C SER A 223 -4.37 4.53 1.64
N THR A 224 -3.90 5.25 0.63
CA THR A 224 -4.39 5.19 -0.75
C THR A 224 -3.23 5.32 -1.73
N CYS A 225 -3.39 4.80 -2.94
CA CYS A 225 -2.52 5.13 -4.08
C CYS A 225 -3.09 6.31 -4.89
N SER A 226 -3.78 7.25 -4.25
CA SER A 226 -4.29 8.49 -4.82
C SER A 226 -3.50 9.69 -4.32
N ILE A 227 -3.37 10.70 -5.16
CA ILE A 227 -2.82 12.02 -4.79
C ILE A 227 -3.91 13.10 -4.68
N ASP A 228 -5.18 12.70 -4.75
CA ASP A 228 -6.33 13.62 -4.66
C ASP A 228 -6.72 13.86 -3.19
N ALA A 229 -6.81 15.12 -2.78
CA ALA A 229 -7.10 15.51 -1.41
C ALA A 229 -8.44 14.96 -0.90
N SER A 230 -9.45 14.85 -1.79
CA SER A 230 -10.79 14.37 -1.43
C SER A 230 -10.84 12.87 -1.07
N GLU A 231 -9.81 12.10 -1.44
CA GLU A 231 -9.64 10.70 -1.09
C GLU A 231 -8.66 10.50 0.08
N ASN A 232 -7.95 11.54 0.48
CA ASN A 232 -6.84 11.51 1.42
C ASN A 232 -7.17 12.27 2.70
N ARG A 233 -6.60 13.44 2.89
CA ARG A 233 -6.75 14.24 4.11
C ARG A 233 -8.22 14.60 4.41
N GLU A 234 -9.03 14.90 3.42
CA GLU A 234 -10.45 15.23 3.64
C GLU A 234 -11.26 14.02 4.13
N VAL A 235 -10.91 12.79 3.73
CA VAL A 235 -11.51 11.56 4.29
C VAL A 235 -11.16 11.43 5.76
N VAL A 236 -9.88 11.59 6.10
CA VAL A 236 -9.38 11.49 7.48
C VAL A 236 -10.04 12.54 8.38
N ASP A 237 -10.05 13.79 7.96
CA ASP A 237 -10.64 14.90 8.72
C ASP A 237 -12.14 14.69 8.96
N ALA A 238 -12.87 14.23 7.94
CA ALA A 238 -14.31 13.94 8.07
C ALA A 238 -14.57 12.81 9.10
N VAL A 239 -13.78 11.73 9.06
CA VAL A 239 -13.95 10.61 9.99
C VAL A 239 -13.57 11.00 11.41
N ILE A 240 -12.51 11.79 11.61
CA ILE A 240 -12.13 12.29 12.94
C ILE A 240 -13.19 13.22 13.52
N ALA A 241 -13.79 14.08 12.69
CA ALA A 241 -14.88 14.97 13.14
C ALA A 241 -16.08 14.17 13.70
N GLU A 242 -16.36 12.99 13.15
CA GLU A 242 -17.39 12.08 13.63
C GLU A 242 -16.93 11.20 14.80
N ASN A 243 -15.62 11.11 15.03
CA ASN A 243 -14.98 10.26 16.06
C ASN A 243 -14.00 11.07 16.94
N PRO A 244 -14.46 11.99 17.79
CA PRO A 244 -13.61 12.95 18.50
C PRO A 244 -12.62 12.32 19.50
N GLY A 245 -12.74 11.02 19.76
CA GLY A 245 -11.74 10.26 20.55
C GLY A 245 -10.50 9.84 19.76
N TRP A 246 -10.37 10.23 18.48
CA TRP A 246 -9.24 9.90 17.63
C TRP A 246 -8.52 11.15 17.13
N LYS A 247 -7.22 11.04 16.90
CA LYS A 247 -6.38 12.10 16.33
C LYS A 247 -5.41 11.56 15.29
N VAL A 248 -5.00 12.40 14.36
CA VAL A 248 -3.88 12.11 13.46
C VAL A 248 -2.58 12.26 14.24
N VAL A 249 -1.75 11.22 14.19
CA VAL A 249 -0.40 11.22 14.75
C VAL A 249 0.62 11.62 13.70
N PHE A 250 0.38 11.15 12.48
CA PHE A 250 1.26 11.36 11.35
C PHE A 250 0.43 11.27 10.07
N ASP A 251 0.75 12.10 9.08
CA ASP A 251 0.28 11.92 7.72
C ASP A 251 1.32 12.40 6.69
N ARG A 252 1.28 11.79 5.52
CA ARG A 252 2.17 12.14 4.41
C ARG A 252 1.49 11.88 3.06
N LEU A 253 1.55 12.89 2.20
CA LEU A 253 1.28 12.77 0.77
C LEU A 253 2.62 12.61 0.03
N THR A 254 2.70 11.63 -0.86
CA THR A 254 3.80 11.45 -1.80
C THR A 254 3.28 11.74 -3.19
N VAL A 255 3.87 12.70 -3.88
CA VAL A 255 3.59 12.98 -5.29
C VAL A 255 4.48 12.07 -6.14
N PRO A 256 3.97 11.45 -7.22
CA PRO A 256 4.79 10.57 -8.05
C PRO A 256 5.90 11.37 -8.74
N GLU A 257 7.11 10.82 -8.72
CA GLU A 257 8.31 11.43 -9.32
C GLU A 257 8.69 10.72 -10.62
N PRO A 258 9.19 11.46 -11.62
CA PRO A 258 9.72 10.88 -12.85
C PRO A 258 10.83 9.86 -12.56
N LEU A 259 10.66 8.62 -13.00
CA LEU A 259 11.58 7.50 -12.75
C LEU A 259 11.83 7.20 -11.25
N GLY A 260 11.03 7.79 -10.37
CA GLY A 260 11.05 7.60 -8.93
C GLY A 260 9.95 6.66 -8.44
N CYS A 261 9.39 6.98 -7.27
CA CYS A 261 8.30 6.23 -6.65
C CYS A 261 6.93 6.62 -7.19
N ASP A 262 5.95 5.76 -6.97
CA ASP A 262 4.53 6.05 -7.18
C ASP A 262 4.04 7.13 -6.19
N GLY A 263 2.90 7.73 -6.50
CA GLY A 263 2.20 8.62 -5.58
C GLY A 263 1.26 7.86 -4.65
N GLY A 264 0.98 8.47 -3.51
CA GLY A 264 0.05 7.91 -2.54
C GLY A 264 -0.02 8.73 -1.26
N TYR A 265 -0.93 8.34 -0.39
CA TYR A 265 -1.14 8.97 0.90
C TYR A 265 -1.15 7.93 2.01
N VAL A 266 -0.63 8.32 3.15
CA VAL A 266 -0.71 7.53 4.38
C VAL A 266 -0.99 8.46 5.57
N ALA A 267 -1.88 8.02 6.47
CA ALA A 267 -2.12 8.69 7.75
C ALA A 267 -2.24 7.63 8.86
N MET A 268 -1.60 7.89 10.00
CA MET A 268 -1.74 7.06 11.19
C MET A 268 -2.58 7.79 12.22
N LEU A 269 -3.58 7.10 12.76
CA LEU A 269 -4.52 7.58 13.75
C LEU A 269 -4.37 6.78 15.04
N SER A 270 -4.43 7.46 16.19
CA SER A 270 -4.50 6.83 17.50
C SER A 270 -5.62 7.47 18.34
N ARG A 271 -5.95 6.85 19.44
CA ARG A 271 -6.80 7.48 20.46
C ARG A 271 -6.15 8.75 20.98
N ALA A 272 -6.97 9.76 21.28
CA ALA A 272 -6.54 11.09 21.77
C ALA A 272 -6.02 11.02 23.22
#